data_c65e132df83c551a43542b94c0653f5d
#
_entry.id   c65e132df83c551a43542b94c0653f5d
#
_cell.length_a   1.000
_cell.length_b   1.000
_cell.length_c   1.000
_cell.angle_alpha   90.00
_cell.angle_beta   90.00
_cell.angle_gamma   90.00
#
_symmetry.space_group_name_H-M   'P 1'
#
loop_
_entity.id
_entity.type
_entity.pdbx_description
1 polymer ?
#
loop_
_entity_poly.entity_id
_entity_poly.type
_entity_poly.pdbx_seq_one_letter_code
_entity_poly.pdbx_strand_id
1 'polypeptide(L)'
;RADETEICIHAMDSALTRFANNQIHQNNFERNASVTVRAAVGKRVAKVNSNLVTPAGLAKAVEDAYTLAQFSPEDDDWAGLPEGQFAYPIKIDFFENTAVLTPEGRAKPLKQAFDLAGSNYQAAGTLSNTVVTLGVVNSHGVKAVCNTTQGKFTILYTGSDSSGYYEDTQRDFSAMDIMGTARRAMEKAEASRNPSGEAGVGKYTVILEEEAVATMMMFLSWLGFSAKMVHDKESFLTGKMGQKITGDTVTIYDDAGDPRTMGLPFDFEGVPKQKLALIENGVAKGYAHSWKTAAKENVKSTGHYVGWEEPLPVNLVLTGGDKTKEELIASVDRGVLVSRFHYSNVVNPLETVITGMTRDGTFLIEGGRITRGLKNFRYTQNILAGLANNEGMTREQRFNSSFFGGGAVVPMVKIRDFNFSGKTDF
;
A
#
# COMPACT_ATOMS: atom_id res chain seq x y z
N ARG A 1 35.30 19.87 2.50
CA ARG A 1 33.83 19.78 2.34
C ARG A 1 33.48 18.31 2.20
N ALA A 2 32.16 17.95 2.09
CA ALA A 2 31.76 16.57 1.96
C ALA A 2 32.42 15.91 0.73
N ASP A 3 32.76 14.62 0.85
CA ASP A 3 33.30 13.82 -0.25
C ASP A 3 32.19 13.46 -1.21
N GLU A 4 31.01 13.19 -0.65
CA GLU A 4 29.81 12.81 -1.41
C GLU A 4 28.58 13.57 -0.89
N THR A 5 27.67 13.96 -1.79
CA THR A 5 26.43 14.64 -1.44
C THR A 5 25.31 14.19 -2.34
N GLU A 6 24.17 13.89 -1.76
CA GLU A 6 22.90 13.59 -2.45
C GLU A 6 21.81 14.52 -1.94
N ILE A 7 20.96 14.96 -2.86
CA ILE A 7 19.76 15.75 -2.56
C ILE A 7 18.57 15.04 -3.16
N CYS A 8 17.63 14.68 -2.32
CA CYS A 8 16.33 14.16 -2.71
C CYS A 8 15.26 15.20 -2.39
N ILE A 9 14.45 15.57 -3.38
CA ILE A 9 13.32 16.50 -3.26
C ILE A 9 12.04 15.69 -3.46
N HIS A 10 11.15 15.73 -2.50
CA HIS A 10 9.81 15.20 -2.60
C HIS A 10 8.82 16.34 -2.40
N ALA A 11 8.08 16.68 -3.45
CA ALA A 11 7.04 17.71 -3.40
C ALA A 11 5.69 17.11 -3.71
N MET A 12 4.66 17.62 -3.05
CA MET A 12 3.29 17.16 -3.19
C MET A 12 2.33 18.35 -3.15
N ASP A 13 1.56 18.52 -4.23
CA ASP A 13 0.40 19.38 -4.28
C ASP A 13 -0.84 18.50 -4.09
N SER A 14 -1.55 18.65 -2.99
CA SER A 14 -2.72 17.83 -2.65
C SER A 14 -3.96 18.67 -2.43
N ALA A 15 -5.01 18.37 -3.17
CA ALA A 15 -6.33 18.98 -3.03
C ALA A 15 -7.33 17.95 -2.53
N LEU A 16 -8.02 18.26 -1.44
CA LEU A 16 -8.93 17.34 -0.76
C LEU A 16 -10.31 17.97 -0.57
N THR A 17 -11.35 17.27 -0.99
CA THR A 17 -12.74 17.51 -0.60
C THR A 17 -13.16 16.42 0.37
N ARG A 18 -13.47 16.81 1.61
CA ARG A 18 -13.95 15.91 2.66
C ARG A 18 -15.43 16.13 2.90
N PHE A 19 -16.14 15.03 3.12
CA PHE A 19 -17.57 15.05 3.36
C PHE A 19 -17.97 14.11 4.48
N ALA A 20 -19.05 14.46 5.17
CA ALA A 20 -19.74 13.63 6.16
C ALA A 20 -21.20 14.08 6.24
N ASN A 21 -22.08 13.20 6.75
CA ASN A 21 -23.52 13.49 6.89
C ASN A 21 -24.15 13.97 5.57
N ASN A 22 -23.79 13.35 4.45
CA ASN A 22 -24.29 13.66 3.11
C ASN A 22 -24.02 15.10 2.64
N GLN A 23 -22.96 15.74 3.14
CA GLN A 23 -22.58 17.08 2.75
C GLN A 23 -21.07 17.29 2.78
N ILE A 24 -20.58 18.15 1.90
CA ILE A 24 -19.19 18.60 1.92
C ILE A 24 -19.04 19.58 3.09
N HIS A 25 -18.03 19.35 3.94
CA HIS A 25 -17.73 20.23 5.05
C HIS A 25 -16.31 20.81 5.03
N GLN A 26 -15.45 20.31 4.11
CA GLN A 26 -14.06 20.78 4.03
C GLN A 26 -13.52 20.66 2.61
N ASN A 27 -12.84 21.73 2.15
CA ASN A 27 -11.99 21.71 0.97
C ASN A 27 -10.65 22.30 1.36
N ASN A 28 -9.61 21.52 1.23
CA ASN A 28 -8.24 21.93 1.51
C ASN A 28 -7.39 21.82 0.26
N PHE A 29 -6.41 22.70 0.16
CA PHE A 29 -5.30 22.57 -0.76
C PHE A 29 -4.00 22.75 0.03
N GLU A 30 -3.08 21.83 -0.12
CA GLU A 30 -1.78 21.85 0.51
C GLU A 30 -0.70 21.72 -0.54
N ARG A 31 0.32 22.57 -0.43
CA ARG A 31 1.54 22.47 -1.21
C ARG A 31 2.69 22.26 -0.24
N ASN A 32 3.22 21.04 -0.22
CA ASN A 32 4.31 20.66 0.66
C ASN A 32 5.50 20.21 -0.17
N ALA A 33 6.69 20.60 0.27
CA ALA A 33 7.94 20.09 -0.27
C ALA A 33 8.90 19.80 0.87
N SER A 34 9.61 18.70 0.75
CA SER A 34 10.70 18.33 1.64
C SER A 34 11.95 18.07 0.83
N VAL A 35 13.08 18.42 1.41
CA VAL A 35 14.41 18.13 0.89
C VAL A 35 15.13 17.29 1.91
N THR A 36 15.63 16.16 1.50
CA THR A 36 16.57 15.35 2.26
C THR A 36 17.96 15.54 1.64
N VAL A 37 18.90 16.01 2.43
CA VAL A 37 20.32 16.07 2.06
C VAL A 37 21.05 14.97 2.80
N ARG A 38 21.76 14.12 2.06
CA ARG A 38 22.68 13.12 2.61
C ARG A 38 24.10 13.54 2.24
N ALA A 39 24.97 13.65 3.22
CA ALA A 39 26.39 13.99 3.03
C ALA A 39 27.27 12.93 3.67
N ALA A 40 28.41 12.62 3.03
CA ALA A 40 29.41 11.71 3.58
C ALA A 40 30.78 12.38 3.63
N VAL A 41 31.54 12.07 4.70
CA VAL A 41 32.94 12.40 4.89
C VAL A 41 33.65 11.10 5.26
N GLY A 42 34.36 10.53 4.31
CA GLY A 42 34.80 9.12 4.40
C GLY A 42 33.60 8.20 4.59
N LYS A 43 33.60 7.41 5.65
CA LYS A 43 32.48 6.53 6.02
C LYS A 43 31.48 7.17 7.00
N ARG A 44 31.62 8.43 7.32
CA ARG A 44 30.74 9.16 8.23
C ARG A 44 29.63 9.80 7.45
N VAL A 45 28.42 9.37 7.68
CA VAL A 45 27.24 9.78 6.90
C VAL A 45 26.23 10.49 7.81
N ALA A 46 25.66 11.58 7.29
CA ALA A 46 24.55 12.26 7.96
C ALA A 46 23.44 12.61 6.96
N LYS A 47 22.22 12.69 7.47
CA LYS A 47 21.04 13.14 6.74
C LYS A 47 20.41 14.33 7.44
N VAL A 48 20.03 15.34 6.66
CA VAL A 48 19.27 16.51 7.12
C VAL A 48 18.01 16.61 6.29
N ASN A 49 16.87 16.76 6.97
CA ASN A 49 15.59 17.02 6.33
C ASN A 49 15.21 18.50 6.54
N SER A 50 14.72 19.14 5.48
CA SER A 50 14.25 20.52 5.52
C SER A 50 12.99 20.67 4.66
N ASN A 51 12.09 21.56 5.07
CA ASN A 51 10.98 22.02 4.25
C ASN A 51 11.26 23.40 3.60
N LEU A 52 12.44 23.96 3.79
CA LEU A 52 12.87 25.22 3.19
C LEU A 52 13.51 24.94 1.82
N VAL A 53 12.69 24.88 0.77
CA VAL A 53 13.12 24.63 -0.62
C VAL A 53 13.59 25.91 -1.34
N THR A 54 14.06 26.91 -0.62
CA THR A 54 14.70 28.10 -1.17
C THR A 54 16.19 27.87 -1.40
N PRO A 55 16.88 28.62 -2.29
CA PRO A 55 18.33 28.49 -2.48
C PRO A 55 19.11 28.59 -1.17
N ALA A 56 18.75 29.52 -0.29
CA ALA A 56 19.40 29.68 1.01
C ALA A 56 19.10 28.49 1.96
N GLY A 57 17.87 28.00 1.98
CA GLY A 57 17.49 26.84 2.76
C GLY A 57 18.21 25.56 2.32
N LEU A 58 18.35 25.36 1.00
CA LEU A 58 19.10 24.23 0.44
C LEU A 58 20.59 24.32 0.78
N ALA A 59 21.19 25.49 0.62
CA ALA A 59 22.59 25.71 0.98
C ALA A 59 22.83 25.40 2.47
N LYS A 60 21.95 25.87 3.35
CA LYS A 60 22.01 25.57 4.78
C LYS A 60 21.87 24.07 5.06
N ALA A 61 20.91 23.37 4.45
CA ALA A 61 20.73 21.95 4.65
C ALA A 61 21.97 21.13 4.23
N VAL A 62 22.65 21.54 3.14
CA VAL A 62 23.91 20.93 2.70
C VAL A 62 25.02 21.19 3.71
N GLU A 63 25.15 22.42 4.24
CA GLU A 63 26.14 22.76 5.26
C GLU A 63 25.90 22.00 6.56
N ASP A 64 24.63 21.92 7.00
CA ASP A 64 24.26 21.20 8.21
C ASP A 64 24.54 19.69 8.06
N ALA A 65 24.20 19.09 6.91
CA ALA A 65 24.48 17.68 6.64
C ALA A 65 25.99 17.38 6.65
N TYR A 66 26.78 18.24 6.02
CA TYR A 66 28.23 18.13 6.05
C TYR A 66 28.78 18.23 7.48
N THR A 67 28.34 19.23 8.25
CA THR A 67 28.78 19.45 9.63
C THR A 67 28.44 18.24 10.50
N LEU A 68 27.23 17.71 10.40
CA LEU A 68 26.81 16.53 11.14
C LEU A 68 27.61 15.28 10.73
N ALA A 69 27.91 15.10 9.43
CA ALA A 69 28.72 13.97 8.96
C ALA A 69 30.10 13.92 9.59
N GLN A 70 30.73 15.08 9.85
CA GLN A 70 32.04 15.14 10.48
C GLN A 70 32.08 14.54 11.89
N PHE A 71 30.94 14.56 12.60
CA PHE A 71 30.79 14.07 13.97
C PHE A 71 30.02 12.78 14.07
N SER A 72 29.47 12.27 12.96
CA SER A 72 28.76 10.98 12.93
C SER A 72 29.73 9.81 13.17
N PRO A 73 29.29 8.71 13.77
CA PRO A 73 30.07 7.48 13.78
C PRO A 73 30.33 6.98 12.36
N GLU A 74 31.41 6.25 12.18
CA GLU A 74 31.66 5.58 10.89
C GLU A 74 30.62 4.46 10.65
N ASP A 75 30.12 4.42 9.43
CA ASP A 75 29.24 3.36 8.94
C ASP A 75 30.08 2.38 8.12
N ASP A 76 30.44 1.25 8.72
CA ASP A 76 31.29 0.24 8.08
C ASP A 76 30.69 -0.33 6.80
N ASP A 77 29.36 -0.30 6.70
CA ASP A 77 28.60 -0.78 5.53
C ASP A 77 28.43 0.34 4.47
N TRP A 78 28.96 1.55 4.69
CA TRP A 78 28.85 2.63 3.70
C TRP A 78 29.60 2.28 2.41
N ALA A 79 28.87 2.19 1.31
CA ALA A 79 29.38 1.79 -0.01
C ALA A 79 29.45 2.97 -1.01
N GLY A 80 29.33 4.20 -0.53
CA GLY A 80 29.18 5.37 -1.38
C GLY A 80 27.76 5.59 -1.89
N LEU A 81 27.56 6.69 -2.62
CA LEU A 81 26.31 7.00 -3.33
C LEU A 81 26.22 6.23 -4.66
N PRO A 82 25.00 6.03 -5.20
CA PRO A 82 24.85 5.48 -6.56
C PRO A 82 25.63 6.29 -7.60
N GLU A 83 26.27 5.59 -8.54
CA GLU A 83 27.16 6.21 -9.53
C GLU A 83 26.58 6.18 -10.94
N GLY A 84 26.81 7.26 -11.69
CA GLY A 84 26.58 7.36 -13.12
C GLY A 84 25.17 7.81 -13.50
N GLN A 85 24.90 7.71 -14.80
CA GLN A 85 23.59 8.04 -15.37
C GLN A 85 22.81 6.76 -15.62
N PHE A 86 21.64 6.66 -14.97
CA PHE A 86 20.75 5.53 -15.18
C PHE A 86 19.77 5.78 -16.33
N ALA A 87 19.41 4.70 -17.03
CA ALA A 87 18.24 4.68 -17.90
C ALA A 87 17.00 4.33 -17.08
N TYR A 88 15.92 5.06 -17.29
CA TYR A 88 14.63 4.86 -16.60
C TYR A 88 13.61 4.29 -17.59
N PRO A 89 13.52 2.94 -17.68
CA PRO A 89 12.65 2.29 -18.67
C PRO A 89 11.16 2.43 -18.33
N ILE A 90 10.82 2.49 -17.03
CA ILE A 90 9.44 2.66 -16.59
C ILE A 90 8.99 4.08 -16.90
N LYS A 91 7.93 4.20 -17.70
CA LYS A 91 7.29 5.49 -18.02
C LYS A 91 6.04 5.63 -17.17
N ILE A 92 5.95 6.77 -16.51
CA ILE A 92 4.80 7.12 -15.67
C ILE A 92 4.07 8.28 -16.33
N ASP A 93 2.76 8.11 -16.51
CA ASP A 93 1.93 9.14 -17.11
C ASP A 93 1.60 10.24 -16.09
N PHE A 94 1.49 11.45 -16.62
CA PHE A 94 1.01 12.62 -15.92
C PHE A 94 -0.28 13.09 -16.60
N PHE A 95 -1.35 13.21 -15.84
CA PHE A 95 -2.67 13.57 -16.33
C PHE A 95 -3.04 14.99 -15.90
N GLU A 96 -3.03 15.93 -16.83
CA GLU A 96 -3.33 17.34 -16.56
C GLU A 96 -4.73 17.53 -15.97
N ASN A 97 -5.74 16.81 -16.47
CA ASN A 97 -7.10 16.84 -15.91
C ASN A 97 -7.18 16.45 -14.44
N THR A 98 -6.27 15.59 -13.96
CA THR A 98 -6.14 15.24 -12.54
C THR A 98 -5.42 16.35 -11.79
N ALA A 99 -4.34 16.89 -12.35
CA ALA A 99 -3.52 17.90 -11.70
C ALA A 99 -4.30 19.19 -11.41
N VAL A 100 -5.13 19.65 -12.37
CA VAL A 100 -5.87 20.92 -12.29
C VAL A 100 -7.31 20.78 -11.81
N LEU A 101 -7.68 19.62 -11.25
CA LEU A 101 -9.06 19.36 -10.82
C LEU A 101 -9.49 20.33 -9.72
N THR A 102 -10.54 21.12 -10.02
CA THR A 102 -11.03 22.17 -9.13
C THR A 102 -11.91 21.62 -7.99
N PRO A 103 -12.17 22.42 -6.93
CA PRO A 103 -13.15 22.06 -5.89
C PRO A 103 -14.54 21.72 -6.47
N GLU A 104 -15.03 22.49 -7.46
CA GLU A 104 -16.29 22.23 -8.14
C GLU A 104 -16.25 20.91 -8.92
N GLY A 105 -15.13 20.62 -9.57
CA GLY A 105 -14.91 19.36 -10.30
C GLY A 105 -15.00 18.15 -9.37
N ARG A 106 -14.48 18.27 -8.13
CA ARG A 106 -14.61 17.24 -7.10
C ARG A 106 -16.02 17.19 -6.49
N ALA A 107 -16.66 18.33 -6.28
CA ALA A 107 -17.98 18.39 -5.64
C ALA A 107 -19.10 17.81 -6.51
N LYS A 108 -19.02 18.02 -7.83
CA LYS A 108 -20.08 17.64 -8.78
C LYS A 108 -20.46 16.14 -8.72
N PRO A 109 -19.53 15.17 -8.78
CA PRO A 109 -19.89 13.76 -8.69
C PRO A 109 -20.35 13.34 -7.30
N LEU A 110 -19.95 14.03 -6.22
CA LEU A 110 -20.33 13.70 -4.86
C LEU A 110 -21.82 13.90 -4.58
N LYS A 111 -22.48 14.86 -5.28
CA LYS A 111 -23.91 15.06 -5.13
C LYS A 111 -24.71 13.78 -5.40
N GLN A 112 -24.40 13.06 -6.46
CA GLN A 112 -25.08 11.81 -6.79
C GLN A 112 -24.80 10.70 -5.75
N ALA A 113 -23.59 10.67 -5.18
CA ALA A 113 -23.26 9.75 -4.12
C ALA A 113 -24.04 10.07 -2.82
N PHE A 114 -24.31 11.35 -2.53
CA PHE A 114 -25.17 11.74 -1.40
C PHE A 114 -26.64 11.41 -1.65
N ASP A 115 -27.13 11.63 -2.87
CA ASP A 115 -28.51 11.28 -3.26
C ASP A 115 -28.75 9.75 -3.10
N LEU A 116 -27.73 8.92 -3.33
CA LEU A 116 -27.77 7.46 -3.13
C LEU A 116 -27.98 7.07 -1.65
N ALA A 117 -27.49 7.86 -0.71
CA ALA A 117 -27.64 7.59 0.72
C ALA A 117 -29.12 7.67 1.19
N GLY A 118 -29.95 8.45 0.50
CA GLY A 118 -31.35 8.69 0.88
C GLY A 118 -31.47 9.21 2.30
N SER A 119 -32.53 8.79 3.01
CA SER A 119 -32.78 9.15 4.42
C SER A 119 -32.21 8.14 5.43
N ASN A 120 -31.80 6.95 4.96
CA ASN A 120 -31.45 5.84 5.84
C ASN A 120 -29.95 5.71 6.11
N TYR A 121 -29.12 6.36 5.28
CA TYR A 121 -27.68 6.28 5.39
C TYR A 121 -27.01 7.64 5.41
N GLN A 122 -25.86 7.68 6.04
CA GLN A 122 -24.97 8.83 6.04
C GLN A 122 -23.71 8.47 5.25
N ALA A 123 -23.41 9.26 4.22
CA ALA A 123 -22.16 9.18 3.48
C ALA A 123 -21.06 10.00 4.16
N ALA A 124 -19.90 9.41 4.33
CA ALA A 124 -18.67 10.05 4.78
C ALA A 124 -17.49 9.59 3.91
N GLY A 125 -16.49 10.45 3.73
CA GLY A 125 -15.33 10.08 2.91
C GLY A 125 -14.55 11.26 2.38
N THR A 126 -13.75 10.97 1.35
CA THR A 126 -12.89 11.97 0.72
C THR A 126 -12.81 11.76 -0.78
N LEU A 127 -12.68 12.85 -1.51
CA LEU A 127 -12.28 12.86 -2.91
C LEU A 127 -11.11 13.82 -3.07
N SER A 128 -9.96 13.30 -3.49
CA SER A 128 -8.72 14.06 -3.60
C SER A 128 -8.08 13.92 -4.97
N ASN A 129 -7.29 14.92 -5.32
CA ASN A 129 -6.32 14.83 -6.40
C ASN A 129 -4.97 15.34 -5.90
N THR A 130 -3.91 14.66 -6.33
CA THR A 130 -2.55 14.92 -5.88
C THR A 130 -1.59 14.93 -7.06
N VAL A 131 -0.67 15.86 -7.06
CA VAL A 131 0.52 15.87 -7.92
C VAL A 131 1.71 15.55 -7.05
N VAL A 132 2.51 14.56 -7.45
CA VAL A 132 3.75 14.18 -6.76
C VAL A 132 4.92 14.44 -7.68
N THR A 133 5.94 15.13 -7.15
CA THR A 133 7.23 15.32 -7.79
C THR A 133 8.31 14.67 -6.93
N LEU A 134 9.08 13.77 -7.52
CA LEU A 134 10.28 13.21 -6.92
C LEU A 134 11.48 13.61 -7.78
N GLY A 135 12.48 14.23 -7.16
CA GLY A 135 13.75 14.60 -7.80
C GLY A 135 14.95 14.13 -6.98
N VAL A 136 15.91 13.50 -7.61
CA VAL A 136 17.16 13.05 -6.97
C VAL A 136 18.36 13.50 -7.79
N VAL A 137 19.32 14.12 -7.14
CA VAL A 137 20.63 14.45 -7.72
C VAL A 137 21.74 14.11 -6.73
N ASN A 138 22.87 13.63 -7.21
CA ASN A 138 24.02 13.40 -6.36
C ASN A 138 25.36 13.82 -7.03
N SER A 139 26.42 13.85 -6.25
CA SER A 139 27.77 14.24 -6.69
C SER A 139 28.41 13.23 -7.66
N HIS A 140 27.87 12.02 -7.78
CA HIS A 140 28.35 10.94 -8.65
C HIS A 140 27.61 10.87 -9.99
N GLY A 141 26.80 11.90 -10.32
CA GLY A 141 26.20 12.07 -11.64
C GLY A 141 24.77 11.58 -11.79
N VAL A 142 24.16 11.03 -10.74
CA VAL A 142 22.72 10.69 -10.76
C VAL A 142 21.89 11.94 -10.90
N LYS A 143 20.94 11.93 -11.86
CA LYS A 143 19.94 12.97 -12.07
C LYS A 143 18.63 12.30 -12.49
N ALA A 144 17.66 12.31 -11.61
CA ALA A 144 16.34 11.70 -11.82
C ALA A 144 15.24 12.67 -11.42
N VAL A 145 14.21 12.80 -12.27
CA VAL A 145 13.01 13.58 -11.96
C VAL A 145 11.79 12.85 -12.50
N CYS A 146 10.75 12.75 -11.69
CA CYS A 146 9.45 12.21 -12.08
C CYS A 146 8.34 13.08 -11.51
N ASN A 147 7.35 13.37 -12.36
CA ASN A 147 6.08 13.96 -11.95
C ASN A 147 4.97 12.95 -12.24
N THR A 148 4.03 12.81 -11.32
CA THR A 148 2.86 11.94 -11.50
C THR A 148 1.64 12.53 -10.82
N THR A 149 0.48 12.05 -11.22
CA THR A 149 -0.82 12.44 -10.68
C THR A 149 -1.52 11.26 -10.04
N GLN A 150 -2.42 11.54 -9.10
CA GLN A 150 -3.26 10.54 -8.45
C GLN A 150 -4.59 11.16 -8.06
N GLY A 151 -5.70 10.54 -8.46
CA GLY A 151 -7.03 10.74 -7.89
C GLY A 151 -7.33 9.62 -6.90
N LYS A 152 -7.92 9.94 -5.75
CA LYS A 152 -8.41 8.96 -4.79
C LYS A 152 -9.79 9.32 -4.30
N PHE A 153 -10.70 8.36 -4.35
CA PHE A 153 -12.05 8.45 -3.80
C PHE A 153 -12.25 7.37 -2.76
N THR A 154 -12.71 7.75 -1.58
CA THR A 154 -13.13 6.83 -0.52
C THR A 154 -14.52 7.19 -0.08
N ILE A 155 -15.38 6.20 0.11
CA ILE A 155 -16.73 6.42 0.62
C ILE A 155 -17.14 5.32 1.61
N LEU A 156 -17.76 5.75 2.69
CA LEU A 156 -18.38 4.92 3.71
C LEU A 156 -19.84 5.35 3.82
N TYR A 157 -20.77 4.41 3.66
CA TYR A 157 -22.15 4.60 4.06
C TYR A 157 -22.39 3.94 5.41
N THR A 158 -23.00 4.67 6.33
CA THR A 158 -23.33 4.19 7.67
C THR A 158 -24.83 4.32 7.89
N GLY A 159 -25.50 3.19 8.17
CA GLY A 159 -26.86 3.10 8.62
C GLY A 159 -26.95 3.01 10.15
N SER A 160 -28.11 2.66 10.69
CA SER A 160 -28.33 2.50 12.13
C SER A 160 -27.55 1.33 12.74
N ASP A 161 -27.34 0.25 11.98
CA ASP A 161 -26.74 -1.01 12.42
C ASP A 161 -25.82 -1.63 11.35
N SER A 162 -25.53 -0.90 10.31
CA SER A 162 -24.81 -1.39 9.13
C SER A 162 -23.86 -0.36 8.55
N SER A 163 -22.85 -0.83 7.86
CA SER A 163 -21.92 0.03 7.12
C SER A 163 -21.37 -0.68 5.89
N GLY A 164 -20.94 0.13 4.92
CA GLY A 164 -20.26 -0.38 3.73
C GLY A 164 -19.25 0.63 3.20
N TYR A 165 -18.07 0.18 2.91
CA TYR A 165 -16.95 0.96 2.44
C TYR A 165 -16.46 0.48 1.08
N TYR A 166 -16.01 1.44 0.27
CA TYR A 166 -15.26 1.15 -0.95
C TYR A 166 -14.32 2.32 -1.30
N GLU A 167 -13.27 2.04 -2.08
CA GLU A 167 -12.35 3.06 -2.58
C GLU A 167 -12.00 2.83 -4.05
N ASP A 168 -11.58 3.90 -4.73
CA ASP A 168 -10.98 3.88 -6.05
C ASP A 168 -9.80 4.83 -6.09
N THR A 169 -8.71 4.39 -6.71
CA THR A 169 -7.48 5.16 -6.87
C THR A 169 -6.96 4.99 -8.29
N GLN A 170 -6.82 6.10 -9.02
CA GLN A 170 -6.38 6.14 -10.40
C GLN A 170 -5.36 7.27 -10.61
N ARG A 171 -4.48 7.15 -11.60
CA ARG A 171 -3.63 8.29 -12.02
C ARG A 171 -4.43 9.33 -12.77
N ASP A 172 -5.36 8.88 -13.62
CA ASP A 172 -6.28 9.71 -14.38
C ASP A 172 -7.63 9.79 -13.68
N PHE A 173 -8.01 10.99 -13.25
CA PHE A 173 -9.30 11.22 -12.62
C PHE A 173 -10.48 10.82 -13.52
N SER A 174 -10.33 10.94 -14.85
CA SER A 174 -11.40 10.55 -15.79
C SER A 174 -11.65 9.04 -15.86
N ALA A 175 -10.68 8.24 -15.42
CA ALA A 175 -10.80 6.78 -15.31
C ALA A 175 -11.45 6.31 -14.01
N MET A 176 -11.70 7.22 -13.05
CA MET A 176 -12.32 6.85 -11.76
C MET A 176 -13.80 6.53 -11.93
N ASP A 177 -14.22 5.40 -11.41
CA ASP A 177 -15.63 4.99 -11.32
C ASP A 177 -16.26 5.43 -9.99
N ILE A 178 -16.45 6.74 -9.82
CA ILE A 178 -16.97 7.32 -8.56
C ILE A 178 -18.35 6.74 -8.21
N MET A 179 -19.25 6.66 -9.18
CA MET A 179 -20.61 6.18 -8.92
C MET A 179 -20.68 4.67 -8.75
N GLY A 180 -19.86 3.89 -9.46
CA GLY A 180 -19.74 2.45 -9.21
C GLY A 180 -19.14 2.16 -7.84
N THR A 181 -18.13 2.93 -7.41
CA THR A 181 -17.54 2.88 -6.07
C THR A 181 -18.60 3.18 -4.99
N ALA A 182 -19.38 4.24 -5.17
CA ALA A 182 -20.47 4.58 -4.25
C ALA A 182 -21.54 3.48 -4.18
N ARG A 183 -21.97 2.92 -5.33
CA ARG A 183 -22.95 1.80 -5.37
C ARG A 183 -22.43 0.57 -4.64
N ARG A 184 -21.19 0.15 -4.88
CA ARG A 184 -20.60 -1.02 -4.18
C ARG A 184 -20.53 -0.82 -2.66
N ALA A 185 -20.19 0.39 -2.21
CA ALA A 185 -20.23 0.72 -0.79
C ALA A 185 -21.67 0.67 -0.22
N MET A 186 -22.65 1.18 -0.98
CA MET A 186 -24.06 1.14 -0.57
C MET A 186 -24.58 -0.30 -0.52
N GLU A 187 -24.34 -1.12 -1.54
CA GLU A 187 -24.73 -2.53 -1.57
C GLU A 187 -24.22 -3.30 -0.35
N LYS A 188 -22.96 -3.02 0.08
CA LYS A 188 -22.41 -3.59 1.32
C LYS A 188 -23.14 -3.10 2.55
N ALA A 189 -23.45 -1.81 2.64
CA ALA A 189 -24.17 -1.23 3.76
C ALA A 189 -25.59 -1.81 3.89
N GLU A 190 -26.27 -1.99 2.76
CA GLU A 190 -27.60 -2.62 2.71
C GLU A 190 -27.56 -4.12 3.09
N ALA A 191 -26.60 -4.85 2.54
CA ALA A 191 -26.44 -6.28 2.80
C ALA A 191 -26.00 -6.58 4.26
N SER A 192 -25.35 -5.64 4.94
CA SER A 192 -24.90 -5.79 6.32
C SER A 192 -25.94 -5.38 7.38
N ARG A 193 -27.17 -5.02 6.99
CA ARG A 193 -28.25 -4.68 7.94
C ARG A 193 -28.67 -5.88 8.80
N ASN A 194 -29.12 -5.59 10.01
CA ASN A 194 -29.53 -6.58 11.00
C ASN A 194 -28.45 -7.67 11.20
N PRO A 195 -27.21 -7.29 11.54
CA PRO A 195 -26.10 -8.22 11.58
C PRO A 195 -26.32 -9.30 12.63
N SER A 196 -26.20 -10.55 12.23
CA SER A 196 -26.36 -11.71 13.11
C SER A 196 -25.11 -11.94 13.97
N GLY A 197 -25.31 -12.37 15.20
CA GLY A 197 -24.25 -12.86 16.10
C GLY A 197 -24.01 -14.36 16.08
N GLU A 198 -24.63 -15.09 15.13
CA GLU A 198 -24.67 -16.56 15.11
C GLU A 198 -23.31 -17.24 14.85
N ALA A 199 -22.42 -16.60 14.07
CA ALA A 199 -21.10 -17.17 13.85
C ALA A 199 -20.25 -17.04 15.11
N GLY A 200 -19.71 -18.16 15.58
CA GLY A 200 -18.86 -18.25 16.77
C GLY A 200 -17.41 -17.81 16.50
N VAL A 201 -16.63 -17.76 17.56
CA VAL A 201 -15.15 -17.71 17.46
C VAL A 201 -14.66 -19.06 16.94
N GLY A 202 -13.61 -19.07 16.10
CA GLY A 202 -13.06 -20.29 15.55
C GLY A 202 -12.49 -20.15 14.16
N LYS A 203 -12.22 -21.26 13.52
CA LYS A 203 -11.70 -21.32 12.14
C LYS A 203 -12.82 -21.46 11.14
N TYR A 204 -12.72 -20.66 10.08
CA TYR A 204 -13.70 -20.65 8.99
C TYR A 204 -13.00 -20.69 7.63
N THR A 205 -13.69 -21.22 6.63
CA THR A 205 -13.40 -20.87 5.25
C THR A 205 -13.84 -19.43 5.05
N VAL A 206 -12.92 -18.57 4.61
CA VAL A 206 -13.22 -17.18 4.32
C VAL A 206 -13.01 -16.86 2.85
N ILE A 207 -13.75 -15.89 2.34
CA ILE A 207 -13.40 -15.14 1.14
C ILE A 207 -12.98 -13.75 1.61
N LEU A 208 -11.72 -13.39 1.38
CA LEU A 208 -11.22 -12.06 1.62
C LEU A 208 -11.36 -11.24 0.35
N GLU A 209 -12.07 -10.12 0.42
CA GLU A 209 -12.09 -9.15 -0.68
C GLU A 209 -10.75 -8.42 -0.78
N GLU A 210 -10.51 -7.74 -1.90
CA GLU A 210 -9.21 -7.19 -2.28
C GLU A 210 -8.61 -6.28 -1.20
N GLU A 211 -9.43 -5.53 -0.47
CA GLU A 211 -8.93 -4.62 0.56
C GLU A 211 -8.40 -5.36 1.80
N ALA A 212 -9.04 -6.48 2.18
CA ALA A 212 -8.52 -7.35 3.23
C ALA A 212 -7.22 -8.04 2.79
N VAL A 213 -7.14 -8.48 1.53
CA VAL A 213 -5.92 -9.09 0.95
C VAL A 213 -4.80 -8.07 0.85
N ALA A 214 -5.08 -6.85 0.38
CA ALA A 214 -4.09 -5.77 0.31
C ALA A 214 -3.49 -5.43 1.68
N THR A 215 -4.30 -5.48 2.74
CA THR A 215 -3.80 -5.33 4.12
C THR A 215 -2.78 -6.43 4.45
N MET A 216 -3.05 -7.70 4.10
CA MET A 216 -2.09 -8.79 4.32
C MET A 216 -0.79 -8.58 3.52
N MET A 217 -0.88 -8.14 2.26
CA MET A 217 0.27 -7.87 1.41
C MET A 217 1.15 -6.75 1.98
N MET A 218 0.54 -5.67 2.46
CA MET A 218 1.25 -4.56 3.11
C MET A 218 2.04 -5.05 4.34
N PHE A 219 1.43 -5.87 5.19
CA PHE A 219 2.13 -6.43 6.35
C PHE A 219 3.27 -7.37 5.93
N LEU A 220 3.11 -8.20 4.90
CA LEU A 220 4.22 -9.03 4.40
C LEU A 220 5.38 -8.17 3.91
N SER A 221 5.10 -7.08 3.19
CA SER A 221 6.15 -6.15 2.77
C SER A 221 6.91 -5.60 3.96
N TRP A 222 6.19 -5.10 4.93
CA TRP A 222 6.76 -4.46 6.12
C TRP A 222 7.47 -5.45 7.06
N LEU A 223 7.02 -6.70 7.12
CA LEU A 223 7.56 -7.71 8.03
C LEU A 223 8.79 -8.47 7.48
N GLY A 224 9.17 -8.25 6.21
CA GLY A 224 10.31 -9.04 5.81
C GLY A 224 10.84 -8.97 4.40
N PHE A 225 10.23 -8.25 3.48
CA PHE A 225 10.79 -8.15 2.14
C PHE A 225 11.90 -7.09 2.02
N SER A 226 12.65 -6.85 3.09
CA SER A 226 13.77 -5.90 3.17
C SER A 226 15.08 -6.64 3.39
N ALA A 227 16.10 -6.34 2.59
CA ALA A 227 17.44 -6.88 2.77
C ALA A 227 18.02 -6.51 4.14
N LYS A 228 17.77 -5.28 4.62
CA LYS A 228 18.22 -4.86 5.95
C LYS A 228 17.64 -5.76 7.04
N MET A 229 16.33 -6.02 7.02
CA MET A 229 15.69 -6.91 7.99
C MET A 229 16.23 -8.35 7.92
N VAL A 230 16.58 -8.83 6.72
CA VAL A 230 17.23 -10.16 6.56
C VAL A 230 18.61 -10.15 7.20
N HIS A 231 19.41 -9.09 7.01
CA HIS A 231 20.72 -8.93 7.62
C HIS A 231 20.64 -8.89 9.17
N ASP A 232 19.66 -8.17 9.68
CA ASP A 232 19.43 -8.01 11.12
C ASP A 232 18.72 -9.21 11.75
N LYS A 233 18.33 -10.21 10.94
CA LYS A 233 17.58 -11.42 11.33
C LYS A 233 16.18 -11.13 11.90
N GLU A 234 15.59 -10.04 11.47
CA GLU A 234 14.25 -9.60 11.85
C GLU A 234 13.19 -9.95 10.81
N SER A 235 13.61 -10.47 9.63
CA SER A 235 12.72 -10.89 8.55
C SER A 235 12.24 -12.34 8.73
N PHE A 236 10.97 -12.57 8.37
CA PHE A 236 10.43 -13.94 8.22
C PHE A 236 11.16 -14.74 7.10
N LEU A 237 11.91 -14.08 6.21
CA LEU A 237 12.70 -14.70 5.13
C LEU A 237 14.08 -15.17 5.59
N THR A 238 14.52 -14.77 6.78
CA THR A 238 15.88 -15.12 7.28
C THR A 238 16.12 -16.62 7.23
N GLY A 239 17.11 -17.03 6.44
CA GLY A 239 17.46 -18.44 6.23
C GLY A 239 16.48 -19.27 5.40
N LYS A 240 15.46 -18.62 4.76
CA LYS A 240 14.42 -19.33 4.00
C LYS A 240 14.46 -19.06 2.49
N MET A 241 15.44 -18.35 1.99
CA MET A 241 15.58 -18.10 0.56
C MET A 241 15.68 -19.43 -0.22
N GLY A 242 14.92 -19.51 -1.33
CA GLY A 242 14.80 -20.72 -2.14
C GLY A 242 13.92 -21.81 -1.54
N GLN A 243 13.39 -21.64 -0.34
CA GLN A 243 12.48 -22.60 0.31
C GLN A 243 11.02 -22.26 0.03
N LYS A 244 10.17 -23.27 0.07
CA LYS A 244 8.72 -23.10 0.02
C LYS A 244 8.22 -22.57 1.37
N ILE A 245 7.57 -21.40 1.34
CA ILE A 245 7.09 -20.69 2.53
C ILE A 245 5.58 -20.50 2.55
N THR A 246 4.89 -20.78 1.44
CA THR A 246 3.43 -20.70 1.33
C THR A 246 2.91 -21.61 0.21
N GLY A 247 1.63 -21.49 -0.18
CA GLY A 247 0.97 -22.35 -1.18
C GLY A 247 1.52 -22.18 -2.61
N ASP A 248 1.43 -23.24 -3.43
CA ASP A 248 1.94 -23.28 -4.81
C ASP A 248 1.30 -22.26 -5.75
N THR A 249 0.09 -21.81 -5.46
CA THR A 249 -0.64 -20.83 -6.27
C THR A 249 -0.28 -19.39 -5.93
N VAL A 250 0.58 -19.17 -4.92
CA VAL A 250 0.93 -17.83 -4.43
C VAL A 250 2.18 -17.33 -5.15
N THR A 251 2.02 -16.31 -5.97
CA THR A 251 3.12 -15.56 -6.60
C THR A 251 2.94 -14.09 -6.30
N ILE A 252 3.96 -13.49 -5.66
CA ILE A 252 3.99 -12.08 -5.26
C ILE A 252 5.25 -11.44 -5.84
N TYR A 253 5.08 -10.28 -6.46
CA TYR A 253 6.18 -9.44 -6.93
C TYR A 253 5.93 -7.97 -6.63
N ASP A 254 6.98 -7.15 -6.64
CA ASP A 254 6.88 -5.69 -6.72
C ASP A 254 7.10 -5.26 -8.17
N ASP A 255 6.21 -4.45 -8.71
CA ASP A 255 6.32 -3.95 -10.07
C ASP A 255 5.76 -2.52 -10.18
N ALA A 256 6.64 -1.54 -10.12
CA ALA A 256 6.28 -0.14 -10.35
C ALA A 256 5.89 0.15 -11.81
N GLY A 257 6.21 -0.74 -12.73
CA GLY A 257 5.85 -0.63 -14.15
C GLY A 257 4.51 -1.26 -14.51
N ASP A 258 3.84 -1.96 -13.58
CA ASP A 258 2.47 -2.44 -13.79
C ASP A 258 1.53 -1.21 -13.83
N PRO A 259 0.78 -0.99 -14.93
CA PRO A 259 -0.04 0.22 -15.09
C PRO A 259 -1.13 0.39 -14.04
N ARG A 260 -1.45 -0.67 -13.30
CA ARG A 260 -2.44 -0.63 -12.22
C ARG A 260 -1.86 -0.11 -10.90
N THR A 261 -0.53 -0.12 -10.73
CA THR A 261 0.13 0.39 -9.51
C THR A 261 0.34 1.90 -9.55
N MET A 262 0.61 2.49 -8.38
CA MET A 262 0.96 3.91 -8.25
C MET A 262 2.48 4.11 -8.12
N GLY A 263 3.27 3.23 -8.74
CA GLY A 263 4.72 3.23 -8.63
C GLY A 263 5.41 4.44 -9.25
N LEU A 264 6.65 4.69 -8.85
CA LEU A 264 7.55 5.67 -9.43
C LEU A 264 8.66 4.93 -10.21
N PRO A 265 9.30 5.56 -11.22
CA PRO A 265 10.27 4.89 -12.08
C PRO A 265 11.62 4.61 -11.42
N PHE A 266 11.90 5.26 -10.29
CA PHE A 266 13.12 5.13 -9.51
C PHE A 266 12.83 5.32 -8.02
N ASP A 267 13.76 4.96 -7.18
CA ASP A 267 13.70 5.08 -5.74
C ASP A 267 14.26 6.43 -5.23
N PHE A 268 14.30 6.63 -3.93
CA PHE A 268 14.77 7.86 -3.31
C PHE A 268 16.32 8.04 -3.32
N GLU A 269 17.04 7.07 -3.91
CA GLU A 269 18.46 7.20 -4.27
C GLU A 269 18.65 7.49 -5.78
N GLY A 270 17.54 7.58 -6.54
CA GLY A 270 17.56 7.75 -8.00
C GLY A 270 17.92 6.48 -8.76
N VAL A 271 17.91 5.32 -8.10
CA VAL A 271 18.14 4.01 -8.73
C VAL A 271 16.86 3.54 -9.43
N PRO A 272 16.94 3.09 -10.70
CA PRO A 272 15.77 2.60 -11.43
C PRO A 272 15.11 1.43 -10.71
N LYS A 273 13.79 1.50 -10.54
CA LYS A 273 13.01 0.38 -10.01
C LYS A 273 13.04 -0.80 -10.97
N GLN A 274 13.17 -1.98 -10.40
CA GLN A 274 13.10 -3.26 -11.13
C GLN A 274 11.85 -4.02 -10.70
N LYS A 275 11.30 -4.81 -11.62
CA LYS A 275 10.33 -5.83 -11.22
C LYS A 275 11.05 -6.87 -10.38
N LEU A 276 10.58 -7.07 -9.17
CA LEU A 276 11.21 -7.93 -8.16
C LEU A 276 10.29 -9.09 -7.79
N ALA A 277 10.69 -10.32 -8.12
CA ALA A 277 10.00 -11.50 -7.63
C ALA A 277 10.30 -11.70 -6.13
N LEU A 278 9.27 -11.67 -5.30
CA LEU A 278 9.36 -11.86 -3.84
C LEU A 278 9.04 -13.31 -3.47
N ILE A 279 7.92 -13.81 -3.95
CA ILE A 279 7.49 -15.20 -3.82
C ILE A 279 7.04 -15.69 -5.20
N GLU A 280 7.48 -16.85 -5.63
CA GLU A 280 7.06 -17.48 -6.88
C GLU A 280 6.63 -18.91 -6.63
N ASN A 281 5.37 -19.24 -6.94
CA ASN A 281 4.78 -20.55 -6.69
C ASN A 281 5.02 -21.04 -5.25
N GLY A 282 4.87 -20.13 -4.28
CA GLY A 282 5.07 -20.38 -2.85
C GLY A 282 6.52 -20.41 -2.38
N VAL A 283 7.49 -20.26 -3.27
CA VAL A 283 8.93 -20.29 -2.95
C VAL A 283 9.47 -18.86 -2.77
N ALA A 284 10.20 -18.60 -1.70
CA ALA A 284 10.89 -17.34 -1.45
C ALA A 284 11.97 -17.10 -2.51
N LYS A 285 11.88 -15.98 -3.26
CA LYS A 285 12.75 -15.66 -4.41
C LYS A 285 13.66 -14.48 -4.20
N GLY A 286 13.19 -13.46 -3.47
CA GLY A 286 13.94 -12.23 -3.30
C GLY A 286 13.39 -11.32 -2.22
N TYR A 287 14.14 -10.29 -1.98
CA TYR A 287 13.79 -9.16 -1.13
C TYR A 287 14.40 -7.87 -1.70
N ALA A 288 13.88 -6.74 -1.28
CA ALA A 288 14.28 -5.43 -1.79
C ALA A 288 15.67 -5.01 -1.29
N HIS A 289 16.44 -4.39 -2.18
CA HIS A 289 17.73 -3.80 -1.86
C HIS A 289 17.76 -2.30 -2.12
N SER A 290 18.33 -1.54 -1.19
CA SER A 290 18.89 -0.20 -1.43
C SER A 290 20.28 -0.32 -2.05
N TRP A 291 20.90 0.80 -2.38
CA TRP A 291 22.29 0.80 -2.85
C TRP A 291 23.25 0.20 -1.80
N LYS A 292 23.12 0.62 -0.55
CA LYS A 292 23.93 0.12 0.57
C LYS A 292 23.78 -1.38 0.81
N THR A 293 22.54 -1.88 0.91
CA THR A 293 22.31 -3.30 1.20
C THR A 293 22.70 -4.21 0.03
N ALA A 294 22.60 -3.72 -1.18
CA ALA A 294 23.04 -4.44 -2.37
C ALA A 294 24.57 -4.58 -2.41
N ALA A 295 25.31 -3.51 -2.08
CA ALA A 295 26.76 -3.54 -1.98
C ALA A 295 27.24 -4.56 -0.92
N LYS A 296 26.56 -4.61 0.23
CA LYS A 296 26.88 -5.57 1.30
C LYS A 296 26.80 -7.02 0.86
N GLU A 297 25.85 -7.36 -0.03
CA GLU A 297 25.69 -8.69 -0.60
C GLU A 297 26.41 -8.89 -1.95
N ASN A 298 27.09 -7.84 -2.45
CA ASN A 298 27.73 -7.83 -3.77
C ASN A 298 26.73 -8.17 -4.91
N VAL A 299 25.52 -7.61 -4.82
CA VAL A 299 24.45 -7.70 -5.82
C VAL A 299 24.06 -6.32 -6.34
N LYS A 300 23.20 -6.25 -7.35
CA LYS A 300 22.68 -4.98 -7.83
C LYS A 300 21.53 -4.49 -6.95
N SER A 301 21.46 -3.17 -6.69
CA SER A 301 20.29 -2.56 -6.08
C SER A 301 19.04 -2.82 -6.92
N THR A 302 17.94 -3.08 -6.25
CA THR A 302 16.65 -3.31 -6.90
C THR A 302 15.83 -2.03 -7.10
N GLY A 303 16.37 -0.88 -6.62
CA GLY A 303 15.68 0.42 -6.71
C GLY A 303 14.48 0.53 -5.77
N HIS A 304 14.65 0.11 -4.52
CA HIS A 304 13.55 0.09 -3.55
C HIS A 304 13.81 0.90 -2.28
N TYR A 305 14.77 1.80 -2.30
CA TYR A 305 14.99 2.70 -1.17
C TYR A 305 13.87 3.74 -1.08
N VAL A 306 13.22 3.84 0.07
CA VAL A 306 12.04 4.70 0.28
C VAL A 306 12.32 5.90 1.21
N GLY A 307 13.58 6.27 1.36
CA GLY A 307 14.00 7.41 2.20
C GLY A 307 14.22 7.06 3.69
N TRP A 308 13.71 5.94 4.15
CA TRP A 308 13.98 5.36 5.47
C TRP A 308 15.28 4.53 5.43
N GLU A 309 15.67 3.92 6.52
CA GLU A 309 16.87 3.08 6.51
C GLU A 309 16.69 1.78 5.72
N GLU A 310 15.46 1.33 5.56
CA GLU A 310 15.11 0.06 4.94
C GLU A 310 14.64 0.23 3.50
N PRO A 311 15.10 -0.61 2.56
CA PRO A 311 14.45 -0.76 1.27
C PRO A 311 13.10 -1.46 1.45
N LEU A 312 12.04 -1.01 0.76
CA LEU A 312 10.69 -1.52 0.94
C LEU A 312 9.97 -1.68 -0.41
N PRO A 313 9.43 -2.86 -0.73
CA PRO A 313 8.49 -3.05 -1.83
C PRO A 313 7.17 -2.33 -1.52
N VAL A 314 6.73 -1.44 -2.40
CA VAL A 314 5.51 -0.63 -2.19
C VAL A 314 4.54 -0.68 -3.37
N ASN A 315 4.83 -1.51 -4.38
CA ASN A 315 4.00 -1.71 -5.57
C ASN A 315 3.72 -3.20 -5.75
N LEU A 316 3.13 -3.80 -4.71
CA LEU A 316 2.92 -5.23 -4.63
C LEU A 316 1.86 -5.69 -5.61
N VAL A 317 2.10 -6.86 -6.22
CA VAL A 317 1.13 -7.56 -7.05
C VAL A 317 1.06 -9.02 -6.59
N LEU A 318 -0.10 -9.45 -6.12
CA LEU A 318 -0.42 -10.86 -5.94
C LEU A 318 -1.10 -11.35 -7.21
N THR A 319 -0.51 -12.35 -7.88
CA THR A 319 -1.08 -12.88 -9.13
C THR A 319 -2.48 -13.42 -8.91
N GLY A 320 -3.40 -13.09 -9.81
CA GLY A 320 -4.78 -13.58 -9.78
C GLY A 320 -4.90 -15.06 -10.14
N GLY A 321 -6.06 -15.62 -9.85
CA GLY A 321 -6.46 -16.98 -10.23
C GLY A 321 -7.31 -17.03 -11.50
N ASP A 322 -8.20 -18.01 -11.56
CA ASP A 322 -9.06 -18.30 -12.71
C ASP A 322 -10.57 -18.11 -12.45
N LYS A 323 -10.96 -17.84 -11.21
CA LYS A 323 -12.37 -17.75 -10.79
C LYS A 323 -12.95 -16.35 -11.00
N THR A 324 -14.28 -16.28 -11.18
CA THR A 324 -15.04 -15.05 -10.92
C THR A 324 -15.36 -14.95 -9.44
N LYS A 325 -15.85 -13.78 -9.00
CA LYS A 325 -16.33 -13.58 -7.62
C LYS A 325 -17.47 -14.55 -7.28
N GLU A 326 -18.41 -14.71 -8.19
CA GLU A 326 -19.59 -15.58 -8.04
C GLU A 326 -19.18 -17.05 -7.94
N GLU A 327 -18.24 -17.51 -8.78
CA GLU A 327 -17.70 -18.87 -8.73
C GLU A 327 -16.96 -19.12 -7.41
N LEU A 328 -16.23 -18.12 -6.91
CA LEU A 328 -15.50 -18.24 -5.65
C LEU A 328 -16.48 -18.37 -4.48
N ILE A 329 -17.55 -17.55 -4.43
CA ILE A 329 -18.61 -17.62 -3.43
C ILE A 329 -19.37 -18.95 -3.53
N ALA A 330 -19.76 -19.38 -4.75
CA ALA A 330 -20.48 -20.63 -4.98
C ALA A 330 -19.69 -21.87 -4.53
N SER A 331 -18.37 -21.79 -4.45
CA SER A 331 -17.51 -22.87 -4.00
C SER A 331 -17.45 -23.05 -2.47
N VAL A 332 -18.15 -22.20 -1.69
CA VAL A 332 -18.15 -22.23 -0.22
C VAL A 332 -19.50 -22.73 0.29
N ASP A 333 -19.53 -23.91 0.89
CA ASP A 333 -20.75 -24.44 1.52
C ASP A 333 -21.13 -23.63 2.76
N ARG A 334 -20.18 -23.42 3.69
CA ARG A 334 -20.35 -22.55 4.85
C ARG A 334 -19.05 -21.79 5.13
N GLY A 335 -19.14 -20.47 5.20
CA GLY A 335 -17.97 -19.61 5.40
C GLY A 335 -18.32 -18.16 5.67
N VAL A 336 -17.33 -17.31 5.64
CA VAL A 336 -17.47 -15.86 5.87
C VAL A 336 -16.79 -15.07 4.76
N LEU A 337 -17.53 -14.12 4.16
CA LEU A 337 -16.93 -13.10 3.31
C LEU A 337 -16.53 -11.90 4.18
N VAL A 338 -15.30 -11.42 4.01
CA VAL A 338 -14.74 -10.27 4.73
C VAL A 338 -14.37 -9.20 3.72
N SER A 339 -15.00 -8.02 3.82
CA SER A 339 -14.73 -6.91 2.91
C SER A 339 -13.39 -6.24 3.20
N ARG A 340 -13.11 -5.93 4.46
CA ARG A 340 -11.83 -5.32 4.85
C ARG A 340 -11.46 -5.61 6.30
N PHE A 341 -10.18 -5.38 6.59
CA PHE A 341 -9.65 -5.37 7.94
C PHE A 341 -9.52 -3.93 8.48
N HIS A 342 -9.55 -3.81 9.79
CA HIS A 342 -9.45 -2.55 10.50
C HIS A 342 -8.60 -2.71 11.76
N TYR A 343 -7.78 -1.70 12.06
CA TYR A 343 -6.85 -1.72 13.20
C TYR A 343 -5.98 -2.98 13.24
N SER A 344 -5.46 -3.37 12.09
CA SER A 344 -4.53 -4.50 12.03
C SER A 344 -3.18 -4.11 12.63
N ASN A 345 -2.60 -5.03 13.42
CA ASN A 345 -1.32 -4.88 14.09
C ASN A 345 -0.53 -6.17 14.08
N VAL A 346 0.78 -6.06 14.25
CA VAL A 346 1.69 -7.20 14.33
C VAL A 346 1.62 -7.83 15.71
N VAL A 347 1.53 -9.18 15.75
CA VAL A 347 1.64 -10.00 16.96
C VAL A 347 2.99 -10.69 17.01
N ASN A 348 3.39 -11.33 15.91
CA ASN A 348 4.69 -11.96 15.78
C ASN A 348 5.25 -11.72 14.38
N PRO A 349 6.26 -10.86 14.22
CA PRO A 349 6.79 -10.48 12.92
C PRO A 349 7.46 -11.65 12.19
N LEU A 350 8.24 -12.48 12.90
CA LEU A 350 8.98 -13.59 12.29
C LEU A 350 8.07 -14.73 11.80
N GLU A 351 6.86 -14.84 12.36
CA GLU A 351 5.84 -15.79 11.94
C GLU A 351 4.75 -15.14 11.09
N THR A 352 4.90 -13.88 10.73
CA THR A 352 3.89 -13.11 9.97
C THR A 352 2.48 -13.13 10.60
N VAL A 353 2.41 -13.16 11.94
CA VAL A 353 1.13 -13.18 12.66
C VAL A 353 0.65 -11.75 12.89
N ILE A 354 -0.54 -11.46 12.39
CA ILE A 354 -1.24 -10.20 12.59
C ILE A 354 -2.58 -10.41 13.28
N THR A 355 -3.06 -9.38 13.96
CA THR A 355 -4.40 -9.32 14.56
C THR A 355 -5.10 -8.04 14.13
N GLY A 356 -6.41 -8.05 14.10
CA GLY A 356 -7.24 -6.90 13.76
C GLY A 356 -8.70 -7.25 13.86
N MET A 357 -9.56 -6.42 13.25
CA MET A 357 -11.00 -6.63 13.20
C MET A 357 -11.48 -6.66 11.75
N THR A 358 -12.54 -7.41 11.46
CA THR A 358 -13.33 -7.24 10.23
C THR A 358 -14.14 -5.96 10.34
N ARG A 359 -14.44 -5.30 9.21
CA ARG A 359 -15.23 -4.07 9.21
C ARG A 359 -15.92 -3.80 7.88
N ASP A 360 -17.04 -3.07 7.93
CA ASP A 360 -17.79 -2.52 6.79
C ASP A 360 -18.17 -3.57 5.73
N GLY A 361 -18.56 -4.74 6.21
CA GLY A 361 -18.98 -5.87 5.39
C GLY A 361 -18.36 -7.19 5.86
N THR A 362 -19.02 -7.85 6.78
CA THR A 362 -18.72 -9.21 7.19
C THR A 362 -20.00 -10.02 6.96
N PHE A 363 -19.94 -11.06 6.11
CA PHE A 363 -21.14 -11.74 5.64
C PHE A 363 -21.03 -13.25 5.80
N LEU A 364 -22.15 -13.90 6.18
CA LEU A 364 -22.26 -15.34 6.19
C LEU A 364 -22.48 -15.86 4.77
N ILE A 365 -21.73 -16.89 4.41
CA ILE A 365 -21.96 -17.69 3.20
C ILE A 365 -22.52 -19.03 3.61
N GLU A 366 -23.66 -19.43 3.02
CA GLU A 366 -24.29 -20.74 3.19
C GLU A 366 -24.78 -21.25 1.84
N GLY A 367 -24.48 -22.51 1.49
CA GLY A 367 -24.84 -23.11 0.24
C GLY A 367 -24.40 -22.33 -1.00
N GLY A 368 -23.20 -21.76 -0.95
CA GLY A 368 -22.63 -20.97 -2.06
C GLY A 368 -23.25 -19.59 -2.27
N ARG A 369 -23.91 -19.02 -1.28
CA ARG A 369 -24.56 -17.70 -1.37
C ARG A 369 -24.33 -16.88 -0.11
N ILE A 370 -24.21 -15.57 -0.28
CA ILE A 370 -24.25 -14.63 0.84
C ILE A 370 -25.68 -14.59 1.37
N THR A 371 -25.88 -14.90 2.66
CA THR A 371 -27.21 -15.03 3.26
C THR A 371 -27.56 -13.88 4.19
N ARG A 372 -26.61 -13.35 4.94
CA ARG A 372 -26.85 -12.26 5.89
C ARG A 372 -25.55 -11.56 6.32
N GLY A 373 -25.67 -10.35 6.86
CA GLY A 373 -24.62 -9.65 7.56
C GLY A 373 -24.29 -10.32 8.91
N LEU A 374 -23.04 -10.26 9.29
CA LEU A 374 -22.53 -10.70 10.59
C LEU A 374 -21.97 -9.52 11.38
N LYS A 375 -22.04 -9.59 12.71
CA LYS A 375 -21.25 -8.72 13.57
C LYS A 375 -19.76 -8.94 13.31
N ASN A 376 -18.98 -7.91 13.50
CA ASN A 376 -17.53 -7.96 13.23
C ASN A 376 -16.80 -8.94 14.16
N PHE A 377 -15.70 -9.49 13.67
CA PHE A 377 -14.83 -10.39 14.41
C PHE A 377 -13.48 -9.75 14.63
N ARG A 378 -12.84 -10.11 15.74
CA ARG A 378 -11.39 -10.04 15.87
C ARG A 378 -10.79 -11.26 15.19
N TYR A 379 -9.75 -11.05 14.41
CA TYR A 379 -8.95 -12.15 13.85
C TYR A 379 -7.53 -12.11 14.42
N THR A 380 -6.86 -13.26 14.42
CA THR A 380 -5.43 -13.41 14.65
C THR A 380 -4.95 -14.48 13.69
N GLN A 381 -4.17 -14.08 12.69
CA GLN A 381 -3.85 -14.92 11.55
C GLN A 381 -2.37 -14.84 11.19
N ASN A 382 -1.72 -15.99 10.98
CA ASN A 382 -0.45 -16.07 10.28
C ASN A 382 -0.72 -15.91 8.79
N ILE A 383 -0.14 -14.89 8.16
CA ILE A 383 -0.42 -14.53 6.76
C ILE A 383 0.06 -15.63 5.81
N LEU A 384 1.30 -16.10 5.94
CA LEU A 384 1.86 -17.13 5.05
C LEU A 384 1.12 -18.46 5.17
N ALA A 385 0.74 -18.87 6.40
CA ALA A 385 -0.08 -20.04 6.60
C ALA A 385 -1.50 -19.88 6.04
N GLY A 386 -2.08 -18.68 6.15
CA GLY A 386 -3.36 -18.38 5.51
C GLY A 386 -3.27 -18.52 3.99
N LEU A 387 -2.26 -17.93 3.38
CA LEU A 387 -2.03 -18.04 1.94
C LEU A 387 -1.68 -19.47 1.50
N ALA A 388 -1.05 -20.28 2.36
CA ALA A 388 -0.82 -21.71 2.09
C ALA A 388 -2.14 -22.51 2.04
N ASN A 389 -3.16 -22.06 2.78
CA ASN A 389 -4.52 -22.63 2.75
C ASN A 389 -5.42 -22.00 1.70
N ASN A 390 -4.85 -21.32 0.70
CA ASN A 390 -5.59 -20.76 -0.42
C ASN A 390 -6.22 -21.86 -1.27
N GLU A 391 -7.54 -21.79 -1.46
CA GLU A 391 -8.34 -22.73 -2.26
C GLU A 391 -8.89 -22.11 -3.55
N GLY A 392 -8.50 -20.88 -3.87
CA GLY A 392 -8.88 -20.19 -5.10
C GLY A 392 -8.74 -18.67 -4.97
N MET A 393 -8.54 -18.06 -6.12
CA MET A 393 -8.44 -16.60 -6.28
C MET A 393 -9.25 -16.13 -7.48
N THR A 394 -9.71 -14.88 -7.44
CA THR A 394 -10.37 -14.30 -8.60
C THR A 394 -9.35 -13.96 -9.70
N ARG A 395 -9.83 -13.98 -10.96
CA ARG A 395 -9.09 -13.49 -12.12
C ARG A 395 -8.94 -11.98 -12.06
N GLU A 396 -10.01 -11.31 -11.67
CA GLU A 396 -10.00 -9.87 -11.47
C GLU A 396 -9.12 -9.50 -10.29
N GLN A 397 -8.33 -8.46 -10.48
CA GLN A 397 -7.45 -7.88 -9.48
C GLN A 397 -7.72 -6.38 -9.41
N ARG A 398 -7.58 -5.80 -8.24
CA ARG A 398 -7.78 -4.37 -8.03
C ARG A 398 -6.65 -3.77 -7.21
N PHE A 399 -6.28 -2.54 -7.53
CA PHE A 399 -5.37 -1.76 -6.71
C PHE A 399 -6.09 -1.26 -5.44
N ASN A 400 -5.45 -1.45 -4.32
CA ASN A 400 -5.86 -0.88 -3.03
C ASN A 400 -4.67 -0.15 -2.43
N SER A 401 -4.91 1.11 -2.06
CA SER A 401 -3.86 1.94 -1.49
C SER A 401 -3.52 1.53 -0.07
N SER A 402 -2.23 1.59 0.27
CA SER A 402 -1.76 1.34 1.63
C SER A 402 -1.80 2.62 2.47
N PHE A 403 -2.07 2.46 3.77
CA PHE A 403 -1.99 3.56 4.73
C PHE A 403 -0.56 4.14 4.84
N PHE A 404 0.45 3.30 4.67
CA PHE A 404 1.87 3.69 4.77
C PHE A 404 2.50 4.12 3.44
N GLY A 405 1.70 4.38 2.41
CA GLY A 405 2.15 4.70 1.06
C GLY A 405 2.27 3.47 0.16
N GLY A 406 2.23 3.69 -1.16
CA GLY A 406 2.15 2.62 -2.14
C GLY A 406 0.80 1.91 -2.12
N GLY A 407 0.81 0.63 -2.41
CA GLY A 407 -0.39 -0.21 -2.41
C GLY A 407 -0.15 -1.58 -3.02
N ALA A 408 -1.24 -2.33 -3.19
CA ALA A 408 -1.19 -3.65 -3.77
C ALA A 408 -2.30 -3.88 -4.80
N VAL A 409 -1.96 -4.51 -5.90
CA VAL A 409 -2.88 -5.06 -6.89
C VAL A 409 -3.13 -6.52 -6.52
N VAL A 410 -4.33 -6.82 -6.08
CA VAL A 410 -4.67 -8.12 -5.51
C VAL A 410 -6.02 -8.65 -5.99
N PRO A 411 -6.19 -9.98 -6.09
CA PRO A 411 -7.47 -10.64 -6.28
C PRO A 411 -8.21 -10.80 -4.95
N MET A 412 -9.46 -11.21 -5.00
CA MET A 412 -10.12 -11.86 -3.87
C MET A 412 -9.51 -13.25 -3.65
N VAL A 413 -9.41 -13.69 -2.40
CA VAL A 413 -8.79 -14.98 -2.04
C VAL A 413 -9.71 -15.79 -1.13
N LYS A 414 -9.95 -17.06 -1.48
CA LYS A 414 -10.60 -18.03 -0.62
C LYS A 414 -9.54 -18.73 0.24
N ILE A 415 -9.66 -18.63 1.55
CA ILE A 415 -8.71 -19.19 2.52
C ILE A 415 -9.47 -20.13 3.46
N ARG A 416 -8.99 -21.38 3.58
CA ARG A 416 -9.48 -22.32 4.58
C ARG A 416 -8.80 -22.09 5.94
N ASP A 417 -9.51 -22.41 7.01
CA ASP A 417 -9.02 -22.35 8.39
C ASP A 417 -8.53 -20.95 8.84
N PHE A 418 -9.12 -19.89 8.32
CA PHE A 418 -8.87 -18.54 8.79
C PHE A 418 -9.39 -18.36 10.22
N ASN A 419 -8.57 -17.80 11.11
CA ASN A 419 -8.84 -17.81 12.53
C ASN A 419 -9.49 -16.51 13.04
N PHE A 420 -10.77 -16.60 13.42
CA PHE A 420 -11.42 -15.54 14.21
C PHE A 420 -11.22 -15.81 15.70
N SER A 421 -10.53 -14.91 16.38
CA SER A 421 -10.08 -15.06 17.77
C SER A 421 -10.96 -14.35 18.80
N GLY A 422 -11.95 -13.58 18.35
CA GLY A 422 -12.87 -12.87 19.23
C GLY A 422 -14.10 -12.33 18.50
N LYS A 423 -15.10 -11.94 19.25
CA LYS A 423 -16.30 -11.23 18.77
C LYS A 423 -16.23 -9.76 19.13
N THR A 424 -16.96 -8.94 18.43
CA THR A 424 -17.24 -7.56 18.78
C THR A 424 -18.75 -7.41 19.06
N ASP A 425 -19.12 -6.35 19.77
CA ASP A 425 -20.54 -6.06 20.02
C ASP A 425 -21.18 -5.18 18.93
N PHE A 426 -20.41 -4.81 17.91
CA PHE A 426 -20.80 -3.94 16.79
C PHE A 426 -20.35 -4.48 15.44
#